data_76690f2fd0c1072ac6811baf5d2bb518
#
_entry.id   76690f2fd0c1072ac6811baf5d2bb518
#
_cell.length_a   1.000
_cell.length_b   1.000
_cell.length_c   1.000
_cell.angle_alpha   90.00
_cell.angle_beta   90.00
_cell.angle_gamma   90.00
#
_symmetry.space_group_name_H-M   'P 1'
#
loop_
_entity.id
_entity.type
_entity.pdbx_description
1 polymer ?
#
loop_
_entity_poly.entity_id
_entity_poly.type
_entity_poly.pdbx_seq_one_letter_code
_entity_poly.pdbx_strand_id
1 'polypeptide(L)'
;MNKLSLLLFIFFICCSDGKDEPIQQEEENEEEEIETEVKNSEFVPDGYTLNWNDEFNNSKVKMPDMSRWYYETGNHGWGNNEIQNYIAGKYELDTCALISGGILKIIAKKKYNQVLSIRMNSKKSWMYGYFEARLKLPQGRGTWPAFWMLPEDSGIWPDGGEIDIMEEVGYRPNWVSSAIHCKAYNHSINTQKGGEQFVATAESDFHIYAVEWTYDYIRGFVDGKQHFEFQNDKQGKKDTWPFNVAYYLKLNLAWGGNWGGSQGVDESKLPATYEIDYVRVYQK
;
A
#
# COMPACT_ATOMS: atom_id res chain seq x y z
N MET A 1 41.26 17.70 5.34
CA MET A 1 42.34 16.95 6.07
C MET A 1 41.98 15.48 5.89
N ASN A 2 42.65 14.85 4.91
CA ASN A 2 42.45 13.45 4.53
C ASN A 2 43.04 12.51 5.58
N LYS A 3 42.27 11.54 6.02
CA LYS A 3 42.82 10.38 6.74
C LYS A 3 42.85 9.19 5.77
N LEU A 4 44.05 8.88 5.33
CA LEU A 4 44.40 7.69 4.56
C LEU A 4 44.52 6.54 5.57
N SER A 5 43.73 5.48 5.41
CA SER A 5 43.83 4.25 6.22
C SER A 5 44.65 3.25 5.43
N LEU A 6 45.81 2.89 6.00
CA LEU A 6 46.81 1.98 5.42
C LEU A 6 46.45 0.55 5.87
N LEU A 7 46.07 -0.33 4.92
CA LEU A 7 45.89 -1.76 5.19
C LEU A 7 47.20 -2.50 4.99
N LEU A 8 47.65 -3.19 6.02
CA LEU A 8 48.89 -3.97 6.08
C LEU A 8 48.60 -5.40 5.57
N PHE A 9 49.24 -5.81 4.46
CA PHE A 9 49.21 -7.19 3.98
C PHE A 9 50.26 -8.03 4.70
N ILE A 10 49.85 -9.14 5.30
CA ILE A 10 50.75 -10.18 5.80
C ILE A 10 50.71 -11.35 4.82
N PHE A 11 51.85 -11.61 4.15
CA PHE A 11 52.07 -12.80 3.33
C PHE A 11 52.49 -13.97 4.21
N PHE A 12 51.73 -15.06 4.14
CA PHE A 12 52.22 -16.38 4.53
C PHE A 12 52.59 -17.17 3.29
N ILE A 13 53.85 -17.50 3.15
CA ILE A 13 54.36 -18.44 2.15
C ILE A 13 54.36 -19.83 2.79
N CYS A 14 53.60 -20.76 2.22
CA CYS A 14 53.73 -22.20 2.50
C CYS A 14 53.90 -22.92 1.17
N CYS A 15 55.07 -23.51 0.99
CA CYS A 15 55.38 -24.34 -0.18
C CYS A 15 54.82 -25.74 0.02
N SER A 16 53.99 -26.24 -0.94
CA SER A 16 53.92 -27.65 -1.25
C SER A 16 53.34 -27.85 -2.68
N ASP A 17 53.98 -28.73 -3.46
CA ASP A 17 53.69 -29.03 -4.86
C ASP A 17 52.30 -29.61 -5.08
N GLY A 18 51.58 -29.08 -6.08
CA GLY A 18 50.34 -29.69 -6.57
C GLY A 18 49.56 -28.73 -7.49
N LYS A 19 49.62 -29.00 -8.77
CA LYS A 19 48.83 -28.49 -9.89
C LYS A 19 47.85 -27.38 -9.61
N ASP A 20 48.19 -26.16 -10.05
CA ASP A 20 47.35 -24.98 -10.04
C ASP A 20 46.23 -25.06 -11.09
N GLU A 21 44.97 -25.19 -10.64
CA GLU A 21 43.83 -24.68 -11.40
C GLU A 21 43.55 -23.22 -10.94
N PRO A 22 43.32 -22.28 -11.86
CA PRO A 22 43.04 -20.91 -11.49
C PRO A 22 41.66 -20.79 -10.81
N ILE A 23 41.67 -20.43 -9.53
CA ILE A 23 40.46 -19.99 -8.81
C ILE A 23 40.01 -18.68 -9.46
N GLN A 24 38.90 -18.71 -10.21
CA GLN A 24 38.20 -17.51 -10.59
C GLN A 24 37.64 -16.85 -9.32
N GLN A 25 38.22 -15.72 -8.93
CA GLN A 25 37.61 -14.82 -7.99
C GLN A 25 36.38 -14.20 -8.69
N GLU A 26 35.20 -14.57 -8.28
CA GLU A 26 33.99 -13.79 -8.56
C GLU A 26 34.17 -12.44 -7.82
N GLU A 27 34.43 -11.39 -8.57
CA GLU A 27 34.31 -10.01 -8.07
C GLU A 27 32.80 -9.79 -7.82
N GLU A 28 32.40 -9.80 -6.53
CA GLU A 28 31.13 -9.24 -6.10
C GLU A 28 31.18 -7.72 -6.38
N ASN A 29 30.61 -7.32 -7.51
CA ASN A 29 30.31 -5.93 -7.77
C ASN A 29 29.20 -5.51 -6.79
N GLU A 30 29.58 -4.85 -5.70
CA GLU A 30 28.67 -4.02 -4.92
C GLU A 30 28.24 -2.86 -5.83
N GLU A 31 27.13 -2.99 -6.53
CA GLU A 31 26.47 -1.87 -7.18
C GLU A 31 25.98 -0.94 -6.04
N GLU A 32 26.61 0.23 -5.89
CA GLU A 32 26.12 1.33 -5.07
C GLU A 32 24.65 1.62 -5.48
N GLU A 33 23.72 1.41 -4.56
CA GLU A 33 22.35 1.92 -4.70
C GLU A 33 22.45 3.44 -4.80
N ILE A 34 22.34 3.98 -6.02
CA ILE A 34 22.19 5.42 -6.22
C ILE A 34 20.85 5.80 -5.63
N GLU A 35 20.86 6.43 -4.46
CA GLU A 35 19.69 7.05 -3.86
C GLU A 35 19.26 8.20 -4.76
N THR A 36 18.37 7.93 -5.71
CA THR A 36 17.80 8.98 -6.57
C THR A 36 16.90 9.84 -5.71
N GLU A 37 17.16 11.15 -5.68
CA GLU A 37 16.34 12.14 -4.99
C GLU A 37 14.87 12.01 -5.46
N VAL A 38 13.97 11.71 -4.50
CA VAL A 38 12.56 11.53 -4.78
C VAL A 38 11.93 12.89 -5.09
N LYS A 39 11.52 13.11 -6.34
CA LYS A 39 10.76 14.32 -6.70
C LYS A 39 9.35 14.22 -6.13
N ASN A 40 8.90 15.28 -5.46
CA ASN A 40 7.50 15.41 -5.07
C ASN A 40 6.59 15.30 -6.29
N SER A 41 5.40 14.73 -6.14
CA SER A 41 4.40 14.84 -7.19
C SER A 41 3.94 16.28 -7.36
N GLU A 42 3.46 16.62 -8.54
CA GLU A 42 2.96 17.97 -8.85
C GLU A 42 1.68 18.36 -8.07
N PHE A 43 1.05 17.39 -7.41
CA PHE A 43 -0.22 17.57 -6.69
C PHE A 43 -0.06 17.81 -5.19
N VAL A 44 1.16 17.73 -4.67
CA VAL A 44 1.44 17.99 -3.24
C VAL A 44 1.20 19.47 -2.94
N PRO A 45 0.33 19.81 -1.98
CA PRO A 45 0.05 21.19 -1.67
C PRO A 45 1.27 21.93 -1.09
N ASP A 46 1.32 23.26 -1.27
CA ASP A 46 2.39 24.09 -0.73
C ASP A 46 2.57 23.92 0.77
N GLY A 47 3.83 23.93 1.22
CA GLY A 47 4.21 23.84 2.63
C GLY A 47 4.30 22.42 3.19
N TYR A 48 4.00 21.40 2.38
CA TYR A 48 4.24 19.99 2.74
C TYR A 48 5.64 19.55 2.31
N THR A 49 6.29 18.74 3.15
CA THR A 49 7.59 18.11 2.88
C THR A 49 7.49 16.61 3.00
N LEU A 50 8.26 15.88 2.19
CA LEU A 50 8.28 14.42 2.23
C LEU A 50 8.80 13.93 3.60
N ASN A 51 7.97 13.17 4.30
CA ASN A 51 8.26 12.60 5.62
C ASN A 51 8.61 11.11 5.56
N TRP A 52 7.99 10.38 4.64
CA TRP A 52 8.19 8.96 4.45
C TRP A 52 7.74 8.54 3.06
N ASN A 53 8.40 7.54 2.50
CA ASN A 53 8.04 6.97 1.21
C ASN A 53 8.45 5.51 1.12
N ASP A 54 7.84 4.78 0.20
CA ASP A 54 8.33 3.54 -0.37
C ASP A 54 8.11 3.60 -1.88
N GLU A 55 9.21 3.68 -2.63
CA GLU A 55 9.20 3.82 -4.10
C GLU A 55 9.22 2.47 -4.80
N PHE A 56 9.36 1.37 -4.05
CA PHE A 56 9.50 0.01 -4.58
C PHE A 56 10.57 -0.12 -5.69
N ASN A 57 11.50 0.82 -5.74
CA ASN A 57 12.56 0.92 -6.75
C ASN A 57 13.58 -0.21 -6.59
N ASN A 58 13.25 -1.38 -7.11
CA ASN A 58 14.18 -2.49 -7.15
C ASN A 58 14.11 -3.20 -8.50
N SER A 59 15.26 -3.28 -9.19
CA SER A 59 15.39 -3.98 -10.45
C SER A 59 15.28 -5.50 -10.33
N LYS A 60 15.55 -6.06 -9.12
CA LYS A 60 15.46 -7.48 -8.82
C LYS A 60 14.08 -7.78 -8.22
N VAL A 61 13.51 -8.94 -8.54
CA VAL A 61 12.27 -9.41 -7.92
C VAL A 61 12.53 -9.69 -6.44
N LYS A 62 11.80 -9.03 -5.56
CA LYS A 62 11.87 -9.24 -4.12
C LYS A 62 10.53 -9.05 -3.42
N MET A 63 10.50 -9.42 -2.16
CA MET A 63 9.36 -9.19 -1.27
C MET A 63 9.38 -7.75 -0.75
N PRO A 64 8.22 -7.17 -0.38
CA PRO A 64 8.18 -5.90 0.32
C PRO A 64 9.07 -5.87 1.56
N ASP A 65 9.63 -4.70 1.88
CA ASP A 65 10.50 -4.52 3.04
C ASP A 65 9.71 -4.61 4.36
N MET A 66 9.94 -5.71 5.08
CA MET A 66 9.26 -5.97 6.35
C MET A 66 9.78 -5.11 7.51
N SER A 67 10.76 -4.23 7.32
CA SER A 67 11.08 -3.16 8.26
C SER A 67 10.10 -1.99 8.17
N ARG A 68 9.46 -1.80 7.02
CA ARG A 68 8.49 -0.74 6.71
C ARG A 68 7.04 -1.22 6.81
N TRP A 69 6.79 -2.51 6.49
CA TRP A 69 5.46 -3.10 6.39
C TRP A 69 5.30 -4.33 7.29
N TYR A 70 4.06 -4.74 7.53
CA TYR A 70 3.72 -6.04 8.09
C TYR A 70 2.43 -6.56 7.47
N TYR A 71 2.24 -7.89 7.47
CA TYR A 71 1.05 -8.53 6.93
C TYR A 71 0.01 -8.82 8.02
N GLU A 72 -1.26 -8.62 7.67
CA GLU A 72 -2.37 -9.26 8.36
C GLU A 72 -2.78 -10.52 7.60
N THR A 73 -3.06 -11.61 8.31
CA THR A 73 -3.33 -12.90 7.70
C THR A 73 -4.63 -13.53 8.22
N GLY A 74 -5.28 -14.34 7.41
CA GLY A 74 -6.48 -15.07 7.78
C GLY A 74 -7.60 -15.02 6.75
N ASN A 75 -8.64 -15.81 7.00
CA ASN A 75 -9.78 -16.03 6.10
C ASN A 75 -11.13 -15.93 6.84
N HIS A 76 -11.20 -15.11 7.90
CA HIS A 76 -12.37 -14.97 8.75
C HIS A 76 -13.41 -13.96 8.23
N GLY A 77 -13.32 -13.55 6.95
CA GLY A 77 -14.27 -12.66 6.28
C GLY A 77 -14.07 -11.17 6.57
N TRP A 78 -13.13 -10.80 7.44
CA TRP A 78 -12.65 -9.42 7.71
C TRP A 78 -13.76 -8.39 7.96
N GLY A 79 -14.88 -8.81 8.56
CA GLY A 79 -16.06 -7.98 8.84
C GLY A 79 -16.99 -7.77 7.65
N ASN A 80 -16.57 -8.15 6.43
CA ASN A 80 -17.29 -7.90 5.17
C ASN A 80 -17.64 -9.16 4.40
N ASN A 81 -17.57 -10.35 5.02
CA ASN A 81 -17.73 -11.65 4.36
C ASN A 81 -16.82 -11.84 3.13
N GLU A 82 -15.62 -11.26 3.19
CA GLU A 82 -14.60 -11.42 2.15
C GLU A 82 -14.19 -12.89 2.01
N ILE A 83 -13.91 -13.33 0.78
CA ILE A 83 -13.76 -14.76 0.46
C ILE A 83 -12.29 -15.20 0.50
N GLN A 84 -11.35 -14.27 0.27
CA GLN A 84 -9.93 -14.58 0.20
C GLN A 84 -9.34 -14.97 1.55
N ASN A 85 -8.24 -15.72 1.48
CA ASN A 85 -7.31 -15.91 2.58
C ASN A 85 -6.12 -14.96 2.38
N TYR A 86 -5.95 -13.99 3.28
CA TYR A 86 -4.77 -13.14 3.31
C TYR A 86 -3.58 -13.91 3.87
N ILE A 87 -2.44 -13.85 3.18
CA ILE A 87 -1.21 -14.56 3.51
C ILE A 87 -0.03 -13.61 3.72
N ALA A 88 1.03 -14.09 4.35
CA ALA A 88 2.26 -13.31 4.59
C ALA A 88 3.19 -13.31 3.37
N GLY A 89 2.78 -12.63 2.30
CA GLY A 89 3.55 -12.45 1.07
C GLY A 89 3.54 -13.64 0.13
N LYS A 90 3.79 -14.84 0.62
CA LYS A 90 3.72 -16.07 -0.19
C LYS A 90 3.15 -17.25 0.60
N TYR A 91 2.62 -18.21 -0.12
CA TYR A 91 2.11 -19.48 0.40
C TYR A 91 2.67 -20.63 -0.47
N GLU A 92 3.45 -21.54 0.13
CA GLU A 92 4.22 -22.56 -0.59
C GLU A 92 5.13 -21.91 -1.66
N LEU A 93 4.92 -22.24 -2.95
CA LEU A 93 5.64 -21.63 -4.08
C LEU A 93 4.91 -20.43 -4.70
N ASP A 94 3.71 -20.10 -4.22
CA ASP A 94 2.89 -19.00 -4.74
C ASP A 94 3.20 -17.68 -4.02
N THR A 95 3.65 -16.68 -4.78
CA THR A 95 3.89 -15.31 -4.29
C THR A 95 2.67 -14.45 -4.60
N CYS A 96 2.13 -13.78 -3.58
CA CYS A 96 1.00 -12.83 -3.71
C CYS A 96 1.41 -11.37 -3.46
N ALA A 97 2.61 -11.11 -2.90
CA ALA A 97 3.20 -9.77 -2.86
C ALA A 97 4.63 -9.84 -3.37
N LEU A 98 4.96 -9.10 -4.42
CA LEU A 98 6.32 -9.05 -4.96
C LEU A 98 6.62 -7.69 -5.57
N ILE A 99 7.88 -7.26 -5.50
CA ILE A 99 8.41 -6.09 -6.20
C ILE A 99 9.12 -6.58 -7.46
N SER A 100 8.72 -6.04 -8.59
CA SER A 100 9.27 -6.38 -9.90
C SER A 100 9.16 -5.20 -10.85
N GLY A 101 10.29 -4.79 -11.45
CA GLY A 101 10.33 -3.65 -12.36
C GLY A 101 9.97 -2.31 -11.71
N GLY A 102 10.35 -2.11 -10.43
CA GLY A 102 10.03 -0.89 -9.69
C GLY A 102 8.58 -0.80 -9.20
N ILE A 103 7.81 -1.89 -9.27
CA ILE A 103 6.37 -1.91 -8.93
C ILE A 103 6.12 -2.99 -7.88
N LEU A 104 5.45 -2.63 -6.78
CA LEU A 104 4.85 -3.61 -5.89
C LEU A 104 3.57 -4.16 -6.53
N LYS A 105 3.47 -5.48 -6.62
CA LYS A 105 2.30 -6.21 -7.12
C LYS A 105 1.64 -6.98 -6.00
N ILE A 106 0.40 -6.64 -5.69
CA ILE A 106 -0.49 -7.42 -4.82
C ILE A 106 -1.38 -8.25 -5.73
N ILE A 107 -1.30 -9.58 -5.60
CA ILE A 107 -1.92 -10.52 -6.54
C ILE A 107 -2.95 -11.38 -5.80
N ALA A 108 -4.22 -11.26 -6.20
CA ALA A 108 -5.23 -12.23 -5.84
C ALA A 108 -5.15 -13.40 -6.82
N LYS A 109 -4.98 -14.63 -6.33
CA LYS A 109 -4.90 -15.83 -7.16
C LYS A 109 -5.60 -17.02 -6.55
N LYS A 110 -6.17 -17.87 -7.40
CA LYS A 110 -6.76 -19.13 -6.96
C LYS A 110 -5.67 -20.18 -6.68
N LYS A 111 -5.73 -20.79 -5.51
CA LYS A 111 -4.89 -21.93 -5.13
C LYS A 111 -5.79 -22.97 -4.48
N TYR A 112 -5.87 -24.16 -5.10
CA TYR A 112 -6.84 -25.19 -4.70
C TYR A 112 -8.27 -24.61 -4.66
N ASN A 113 -8.94 -24.71 -3.52
CA ASN A 113 -10.32 -24.25 -3.34
C ASN A 113 -10.40 -22.88 -2.65
N GLN A 114 -9.31 -22.11 -2.58
CA GLN A 114 -9.28 -20.78 -1.94
C GLN A 114 -8.67 -19.74 -2.87
N VAL A 115 -9.01 -18.49 -2.66
CA VAL A 115 -8.32 -17.34 -3.25
C VAL A 115 -7.32 -16.82 -2.24
N LEU A 116 -6.05 -16.76 -2.59
CA LEU A 116 -5.00 -16.15 -1.79
C LEU A 116 -4.87 -14.69 -2.19
N SER A 117 -4.60 -13.82 -1.24
CA SER A 117 -4.33 -12.40 -1.47
C SER A 117 -3.49 -11.78 -0.35
N ILE A 118 -3.32 -10.47 -0.39
CA ILE A 118 -2.50 -9.71 0.56
C ILE A 118 -3.32 -8.60 1.21
N ARG A 119 -3.06 -8.44 2.52
CA ARG A 119 -3.38 -7.27 3.32
C ARG A 119 -2.15 -6.87 4.11
N MET A 120 -1.63 -5.67 3.88
CA MET A 120 -0.41 -5.19 4.50
C MET A 120 -0.57 -3.78 5.05
N ASN A 121 0.18 -3.48 6.10
CA ASN A 121 0.09 -2.23 6.84
C ASN A 121 1.47 -1.62 7.00
N SER A 122 1.54 -0.27 7.00
CA SER A 122 2.77 0.42 7.40
C SER A 122 3.05 0.21 8.89
N LYS A 123 4.33 0.08 9.25
CA LYS A 123 4.75 0.04 10.66
C LYS A 123 4.78 1.40 11.32
N LYS A 124 4.84 2.46 10.52
CA LYS A 124 4.78 3.85 10.97
C LYS A 124 3.37 4.36 10.83
N SER A 125 2.99 5.27 11.71
CA SER A 125 1.73 5.99 11.71
C SER A 125 1.98 7.49 11.73
N TRP A 126 0.99 8.26 11.29
CA TRP A 126 1.06 9.71 11.21
C TRP A 126 -0.26 10.33 11.63
N MET A 127 -0.21 11.50 12.20
CA MET A 127 -1.37 12.33 12.44
C MET A 127 -1.26 13.57 11.56
N TYR A 128 -2.28 13.74 10.69
CA TYR A 128 -2.34 14.78 9.65
C TYR A 128 -1.23 14.63 8.59
N GLY A 129 -1.50 15.14 7.42
CA GLY A 129 -0.58 15.09 6.29
C GLY A 129 -1.28 15.04 4.95
N TYR A 130 -0.48 14.95 3.91
CA TYR A 130 -0.89 14.59 2.56
C TYR A 130 -0.34 13.20 2.27
N PHE A 131 -1.22 12.26 2.01
CA PHE A 131 -0.92 10.85 1.79
C PHE A 131 -1.26 10.50 0.36
N GLU A 132 -0.32 9.99 -0.41
CA GLU A 132 -0.57 9.62 -1.79
C GLU A 132 0.03 8.25 -2.13
N ALA A 133 -0.58 7.60 -3.09
CA ALA A 133 -0.02 6.43 -3.77
C ALA A 133 -0.32 6.51 -5.27
N ARG A 134 0.61 6.05 -6.10
CA ARG A 134 0.42 5.90 -7.54
C ARG A 134 0.08 4.46 -7.84
N LEU A 135 -1.14 4.23 -8.28
CA LEU A 135 -1.78 2.92 -8.32
C LEU A 135 -2.39 2.65 -9.70
N LYS A 136 -2.32 1.37 -10.13
CA LYS A 136 -3.11 0.83 -11.23
C LYS A 136 -3.98 -0.31 -10.67
N LEU A 137 -5.30 -0.21 -10.86
CA LEU A 137 -6.26 -1.05 -10.20
C LEU A 137 -6.45 -2.40 -10.93
N PRO A 138 -6.80 -3.48 -10.20
CA PRO A 138 -7.02 -4.78 -10.79
C PRO A 138 -8.34 -4.84 -11.53
N GLN A 139 -8.40 -5.59 -12.62
CA GLN A 139 -9.61 -5.82 -13.38
C GLN A 139 -10.37 -7.05 -12.90
N GLY A 140 -11.69 -6.98 -12.99
CA GLY A 140 -12.55 -8.15 -12.90
C GLY A 140 -13.52 -8.16 -11.73
N ARG A 141 -14.74 -8.63 -12.03
CA ARG A 141 -15.81 -8.73 -11.03
C ARG A 141 -15.41 -9.66 -9.89
N GLY A 142 -15.42 -9.12 -8.69
CA GLY A 142 -14.96 -9.76 -7.46
C GLY A 142 -13.74 -9.10 -6.83
N THR A 143 -12.96 -8.29 -7.59
CA THR A 143 -11.87 -7.50 -7.00
C THR A 143 -12.40 -6.36 -6.14
N TRP A 144 -11.67 -6.07 -5.07
CA TRP A 144 -11.90 -4.93 -4.19
C TRP A 144 -10.54 -4.47 -3.64
N PRO A 145 -9.75 -3.71 -4.44
CA PRO A 145 -8.53 -3.08 -3.98
C PRO A 145 -8.84 -1.92 -3.05
N ALA A 146 -7.96 -1.69 -2.07
CA ALA A 146 -8.05 -0.54 -1.18
C ALA A 146 -6.66 0.01 -0.82
N PHE A 147 -6.58 1.34 -0.74
CA PHE A 147 -5.55 2.13 -0.09
C PHE A 147 -6.23 3.02 0.94
N TRP A 148 -5.95 2.79 2.23
CA TRP A 148 -6.74 3.32 3.32
C TRP A 148 -5.96 3.39 4.63
N MET A 149 -6.59 3.84 5.72
CA MET A 149 -5.93 4.07 7.00
C MET A 149 -6.83 3.68 8.18
N LEU A 150 -6.21 3.11 9.22
CA LEU A 150 -6.81 2.90 10.52
C LEU A 150 -5.97 3.54 11.63
N PRO A 151 -6.58 3.98 12.76
CA PRO A 151 -5.85 4.51 13.90
C PRO A 151 -5.03 3.41 14.60
N GLU A 152 -3.89 3.79 15.21
CA GLU A 152 -3.05 2.87 15.98
C GLU A 152 -3.81 2.17 17.10
N ASP A 153 -4.67 2.91 17.79
CA ASP A 153 -5.59 2.37 18.79
C ASP A 153 -7.02 2.52 18.25
N SER A 154 -7.40 1.54 17.41
CA SER A 154 -8.70 1.57 16.74
C SER A 154 -9.87 1.30 17.67
N GLY A 155 -9.64 0.68 18.84
CA GLY A 155 -10.73 0.19 19.66
C GLY A 155 -11.64 -0.76 18.87
N ILE A 156 -12.95 -0.65 19.11
CA ILE A 156 -13.96 -1.37 18.32
C ILE A 156 -14.36 -0.48 17.13
N TRP A 157 -14.22 -1.01 15.90
CA TRP A 157 -14.72 -0.33 14.72
C TRP A 157 -16.25 -0.11 14.82
N PRO A 158 -16.79 1.08 14.42
CA PRO A 158 -16.12 2.18 13.75
C PRO A 158 -15.68 3.33 14.69
N ASP A 159 -15.67 3.14 16.01
CA ASP A 159 -15.49 4.21 17.01
C ASP A 159 -14.13 4.92 16.92
N GLY A 160 -13.11 4.20 16.43
CA GLY A 160 -11.77 4.76 16.21
C GLY A 160 -11.63 5.63 14.96
N GLY A 161 -12.54 5.47 14.03
CA GLY A 161 -12.47 6.09 12.70
C GLY A 161 -11.75 5.22 11.66
N GLU A 162 -11.97 5.54 10.39
CA GLU A 162 -11.34 4.96 9.20
C GLU A 162 -11.29 6.01 8.11
N ILE A 163 -10.21 6.08 7.35
CA ILE A 163 -10.05 6.99 6.21
C ILE A 163 -9.72 6.15 4.99
N ASP A 164 -10.62 6.10 4.01
CA ASP A 164 -10.45 5.38 2.75
C ASP A 164 -9.98 6.37 1.69
N ILE A 165 -8.72 6.21 1.25
CA ILE A 165 -8.09 7.11 0.27
C ILE A 165 -8.52 6.71 -1.14
N MET A 166 -8.50 5.42 -1.43
CA MET A 166 -8.94 4.84 -2.68
C MET A 166 -9.57 3.47 -2.47
N GLU A 167 -10.76 3.28 -2.96
CA GLU A 167 -11.41 2.00 -3.12
C GLU A 167 -12.07 1.88 -4.49
N GLU A 168 -12.12 0.67 -5.02
CA GLU A 168 -12.87 0.29 -6.21
C GLU A 168 -13.46 -1.11 -6.05
N VAL A 169 -14.56 -1.38 -6.76
CA VAL A 169 -15.11 -2.73 -6.88
C VAL A 169 -15.23 -3.14 -8.34
N GLY A 170 -14.67 -4.29 -8.69
CA GLY A 170 -14.51 -4.71 -10.08
C GLY A 170 -15.79 -5.02 -10.84
N TYR A 171 -16.98 -4.95 -10.22
CA TYR A 171 -18.27 -4.96 -10.93
C TYR A 171 -18.69 -3.56 -11.41
N ARG A 172 -18.02 -2.50 -10.96
CA ARG A 172 -18.22 -1.11 -11.36
C ARG A 172 -16.90 -0.47 -11.76
N PRO A 173 -16.27 -0.94 -12.83
CA PRO A 173 -14.91 -0.60 -13.22
C PRO A 173 -14.72 0.90 -13.43
N ASN A 174 -13.54 1.40 -13.08
CA ASN A 174 -13.14 2.80 -13.23
C ASN A 174 -13.94 3.81 -12.37
N TRP A 175 -14.76 3.36 -11.43
CA TRP A 175 -15.39 4.22 -10.43
C TRP A 175 -14.63 4.05 -9.11
N VAL A 176 -13.87 5.06 -8.75
CA VAL A 176 -13.10 5.10 -7.51
C VAL A 176 -13.77 5.95 -6.47
N SER A 177 -13.62 5.59 -5.20
CA SER A 177 -14.19 6.32 -4.07
C SER A 177 -13.16 6.64 -3.01
N SER A 178 -13.40 7.75 -2.30
CA SER A 178 -12.83 8.03 -0.99
C SER A 178 -13.95 8.15 0.04
N ALA A 179 -13.70 7.72 1.27
CA ALA A 179 -14.70 7.75 2.32
C ALA A 179 -14.07 7.99 3.71
N ILE A 180 -14.92 8.30 4.67
CA ILE A 180 -14.61 8.16 6.08
C ILE A 180 -15.68 7.32 6.80
N HIS A 181 -15.25 6.56 7.79
CA HIS A 181 -16.14 5.90 8.70
C HIS A 181 -15.81 6.30 10.15
N CYS A 182 -16.85 6.54 10.93
CA CYS A 182 -16.78 6.77 12.37
C CYS A 182 -18.11 6.38 13.00
N LYS A 183 -18.24 6.48 14.31
CA LYS A 183 -19.43 6.02 15.02
C LYS A 183 -20.73 6.65 14.49
N ALA A 184 -20.74 7.96 14.19
CA ALA A 184 -21.91 8.65 13.65
C ALA A 184 -22.10 8.41 12.13
N TYR A 185 -21.03 8.06 11.42
CA TYR A 185 -21.02 7.97 9.95
C TYR A 185 -20.31 6.68 9.52
N ASN A 186 -21.06 5.64 9.17
CA ASN A 186 -20.50 4.38 8.69
C ASN A 186 -21.49 3.59 7.85
N HIS A 187 -20.98 2.62 7.07
CA HIS A 187 -21.82 1.83 6.15
C HIS A 187 -22.78 0.89 6.88
N SER A 188 -22.49 0.45 8.10
CA SER A 188 -23.38 -0.47 8.83
C SER A 188 -24.73 0.18 9.21
N ILE A 189 -24.77 1.52 9.27
CA ILE A 189 -25.98 2.30 9.50
C ILE A 189 -26.33 3.21 8.32
N ASN A 190 -25.69 3.02 7.14
CA ASN A 190 -25.91 3.77 5.89
C ASN A 190 -25.74 5.29 6.03
N THR A 191 -24.75 5.73 6.80
CA THR A 191 -24.47 7.16 7.05
C THR A 191 -23.07 7.59 6.68
N GLN A 192 -22.25 6.69 6.15
CA GLN A 192 -20.86 6.99 5.73
C GLN A 192 -20.80 8.25 4.86
N LYS A 193 -19.69 8.96 4.96
CA LYS A 193 -19.39 10.14 4.16
C LYS A 193 -18.35 9.76 3.12
N GLY A 194 -18.64 9.99 1.85
CA GLY A 194 -17.73 9.65 0.76
C GLY A 194 -18.05 10.44 -0.50
N GLY A 195 -17.13 10.34 -1.45
CA GLY A 195 -17.25 10.88 -2.80
C GLY A 195 -16.69 9.89 -3.80
N GLU A 196 -17.20 9.95 -5.02
CA GLU A 196 -16.80 9.05 -6.11
C GLU A 196 -16.34 9.87 -7.33
N GLN A 197 -15.45 9.27 -8.10
CA GLN A 197 -14.98 9.82 -9.37
C GLN A 197 -14.87 8.71 -10.42
N PHE A 198 -15.32 9.00 -11.65
CA PHE A 198 -15.04 8.16 -12.80
C PHE A 198 -13.64 8.51 -13.35
N VAL A 199 -12.74 7.52 -13.43
CA VAL A 199 -11.38 7.60 -13.94
C VAL A 199 -11.25 6.57 -15.05
N ALA A 200 -11.44 6.96 -16.29
CA ALA A 200 -11.64 6.05 -17.44
C ALA A 200 -10.53 4.99 -17.62
N THR A 201 -9.35 5.24 -17.07
CA THR A 201 -8.16 4.39 -17.19
C THR A 201 -7.67 3.84 -15.85
N ALA A 202 -8.47 3.88 -14.77
CA ALA A 202 -8.05 3.42 -13.44
C ALA A 202 -7.52 1.98 -13.43
N GLU A 203 -8.12 1.09 -14.22
CA GLU A 203 -7.72 -0.30 -14.36
C GLU A 203 -6.64 -0.55 -15.44
N SER A 204 -6.31 0.43 -16.30
CA SER A 204 -5.38 0.27 -17.43
C SER A 204 -4.12 1.11 -17.33
N ASP A 205 -4.11 2.15 -16.52
CA ASP A 205 -2.99 3.05 -16.33
C ASP A 205 -2.81 3.43 -14.85
N PHE A 206 -1.67 4.03 -14.52
CA PHE A 206 -1.37 4.51 -13.18
C PHE A 206 -1.93 5.92 -12.96
N HIS A 207 -2.64 6.09 -11.84
CA HIS A 207 -3.15 7.35 -11.35
C HIS A 207 -2.66 7.63 -9.93
N ILE A 208 -2.63 8.91 -9.53
CA ILE A 208 -2.26 9.31 -8.16
C ILE A 208 -3.53 9.51 -7.36
N TYR A 209 -3.69 8.67 -6.34
CA TYR A 209 -4.78 8.74 -5.37
C TYR A 209 -4.25 9.32 -4.07
N ALA A 210 -4.93 10.33 -3.55
CA ALA A 210 -4.43 11.03 -2.38
C ALA A 210 -5.53 11.49 -1.43
N VAL A 211 -5.13 11.69 -0.16
CA VAL A 211 -5.93 12.39 0.84
C VAL A 211 -5.09 13.49 1.49
N GLU A 212 -5.66 14.69 1.60
CA GLU A 212 -5.20 15.73 2.52
C GLU A 212 -6.02 15.65 3.80
N TRP A 213 -5.35 15.34 4.90
CA TRP A 213 -5.98 15.24 6.21
C TRP A 213 -5.35 16.23 7.17
N THR A 214 -6.20 17.11 7.70
CA THR A 214 -5.84 18.18 8.62
C THR A 214 -6.74 18.12 9.87
N TYR A 215 -6.52 19.01 10.82
CA TYR A 215 -7.44 19.20 11.94
C TYR A 215 -8.85 19.63 11.49
N ASP A 216 -8.94 20.34 10.36
CA ASP A 216 -10.17 20.98 9.90
C ASP A 216 -10.99 20.13 8.94
N TYR A 217 -10.32 19.29 8.13
CA TYR A 217 -10.98 18.53 7.06
C TYR A 217 -10.16 17.31 6.63
N ILE A 218 -10.86 16.41 5.93
CA ILE A 218 -10.31 15.30 5.14
C ILE A 218 -10.81 15.50 3.72
N ARG A 219 -9.90 15.57 2.72
CA ARG A 219 -10.20 15.73 1.29
C ARG A 219 -9.57 14.62 0.48
N GLY A 220 -10.34 13.99 -0.41
CA GLY A 220 -9.88 12.97 -1.33
C GLY A 220 -9.66 13.50 -2.75
N PHE A 221 -8.59 12.99 -3.42
CA PHE A 221 -8.16 13.48 -4.74
C PHE A 221 -7.79 12.29 -5.64
N VAL A 222 -8.03 12.46 -6.94
CA VAL A 222 -7.41 11.65 -8.01
C VAL A 222 -6.75 12.61 -9.00
N ASP A 223 -5.45 12.42 -9.26
CA ASP A 223 -4.62 13.26 -10.12
C ASP A 223 -4.80 14.76 -9.81
N GLY A 224 -4.76 15.11 -8.53
CA GLY A 224 -4.94 16.46 -8.01
C GLY A 224 -6.37 16.99 -8.06
N LYS A 225 -7.33 16.27 -8.66
CA LYS A 225 -8.73 16.69 -8.70
C LYS A 225 -9.48 16.21 -7.48
N GLN A 226 -9.97 17.13 -6.66
CA GLN A 226 -10.79 16.83 -5.48
C GLN A 226 -12.15 16.23 -5.89
N HIS A 227 -12.54 15.12 -5.24
CA HIS A 227 -13.84 14.49 -5.42
C HIS A 227 -14.57 14.22 -4.10
N PHE A 228 -13.88 14.39 -2.98
CA PHE A 228 -14.42 14.18 -1.65
C PHE A 228 -13.97 15.28 -0.69
N GLU A 229 -14.84 15.65 0.26
CA GLU A 229 -14.51 16.51 1.40
C GLU A 229 -15.39 16.17 2.59
N PHE A 230 -14.77 16.03 3.75
CA PHE A 230 -15.43 15.91 5.04
C PHE A 230 -14.86 16.94 6.02
N GLN A 231 -15.72 17.82 6.52
CA GLN A 231 -15.35 18.91 7.43
C GLN A 231 -15.51 18.47 8.88
N ASN A 232 -14.56 18.88 9.73
CA ASN A 232 -14.68 18.79 11.18
C ASN A 232 -15.81 19.72 11.68
N ASP A 233 -16.78 19.17 12.37
CA ASP A 233 -17.91 19.93 12.94
C ASP A 233 -17.51 20.84 14.12
N LYS A 234 -16.25 20.74 14.58
CA LYS A 234 -15.67 21.50 15.70
C LYS A 234 -16.40 21.32 17.04
N GLN A 235 -17.23 20.29 17.19
CA GLN A 235 -17.95 20.04 18.44
C GLN A 235 -17.12 19.27 19.47
N GLY A 236 -15.92 18.78 19.09
CA GLY A 236 -15.05 17.98 19.95
C GLY A 236 -15.60 16.61 20.30
N LYS A 237 -16.58 16.11 19.55
CA LYS A 237 -17.19 14.80 19.77
C LYS A 237 -16.44 13.73 18.99
N LYS A 238 -15.92 12.71 19.69
CA LYS A 238 -15.27 11.55 19.06
C LYS A 238 -16.22 10.81 18.12
N ASP A 239 -17.51 10.80 18.40
CA ASP A 239 -18.50 10.09 17.57
C ASP A 239 -18.59 10.64 16.14
N THR A 240 -18.35 11.95 15.94
CA THR A 240 -18.42 12.62 14.63
C THR A 240 -17.04 12.96 14.06
N TRP A 241 -16.00 13.10 14.90
CA TRP A 241 -14.63 13.42 14.48
C TRP A 241 -13.58 12.72 15.36
N PRO A 242 -13.30 11.42 15.13
CA PRO A 242 -12.23 10.70 15.83
C PRO A 242 -10.83 10.94 15.22
N PHE A 243 -10.71 11.69 14.13
CA PHE A 243 -9.54 11.85 13.25
C PHE A 243 -8.51 12.84 13.84
N ASN A 244 -8.13 12.65 15.10
CA ASN A 244 -7.14 13.46 15.81
C ASN A 244 -6.14 12.61 16.62
N VAL A 245 -5.85 11.42 16.08
CA VAL A 245 -4.83 10.48 16.57
C VAL A 245 -4.01 10.00 15.38
N ALA A 246 -2.91 9.28 15.61
CA ALA A 246 -2.10 8.74 14.52
C ALA A 246 -2.78 7.54 13.84
N TYR A 247 -2.68 7.47 12.50
CA TYR A 247 -3.20 6.40 11.64
C TYR A 247 -2.06 5.75 10.86
N TYR A 248 -2.12 4.44 10.65
CA TYR A 248 -1.23 3.70 9.76
C TYR A 248 -1.91 3.41 8.42
N LEU A 249 -1.08 3.33 7.37
CA LEU A 249 -1.52 3.03 6.00
C LEU A 249 -1.78 1.54 5.82
N LYS A 250 -2.75 1.24 4.97
CA LYS A 250 -3.13 -0.12 4.59
C LYS A 250 -3.27 -0.24 3.08
N LEU A 251 -2.79 -1.37 2.55
CA LEU A 251 -2.95 -1.80 1.17
C LEU A 251 -3.48 -3.23 1.16
N ASN A 252 -4.56 -3.46 0.44
CA ASN A 252 -5.05 -4.82 0.24
C ASN A 252 -5.77 -5.00 -1.10
N LEU A 253 -5.89 -6.25 -1.50
CA LEU A 253 -6.79 -6.66 -2.57
C LEU A 253 -7.73 -7.73 -2.00
N ALA A 254 -8.95 -7.31 -1.63
CA ALA A 254 -10.01 -8.23 -1.24
C ALA A 254 -10.62 -8.92 -2.48
N TRP A 255 -11.25 -10.06 -2.25
CA TRP A 255 -11.97 -10.81 -3.27
C TRP A 255 -13.38 -11.15 -2.76
N GLY A 256 -14.40 -10.72 -3.50
CA GLY A 256 -15.79 -10.91 -3.11
C GLY A 256 -16.20 -10.02 -1.93
N GLY A 257 -16.87 -10.61 -0.95
CA GLY A 257 -17.41 -9.88 0.20
C GLY A 257 -18.71 -9.15 -0.07
N ASN A 258 -19.18 -8.41 0.94
CA ASN A 258 -20.48 -7.72 0.89
C ASN A 258 -20.55 -6.67 -0.22
N TRP A 259 -19.44 -5.99 -0.50
CA TRP A 259 -19.37 -4.96 -1.54
C TRP A 259 -18.72 -5.50 -2.81
N GLY A 260 -17.45 -5.93 -2.79
CA GLY A 260 -16.76 -6.45 -3.98
C GLY A 260 -17.47 -7.63 -4.66
N GLY A 261 -18.19 -8.44 -3.86
CA GLY A 261 -18.97 -9.59 -4.33
C GLY A 261 -20.47 -9.36 -4.54
N SER A 262 -21.00 -8.13 -4.36
CA SER A 262 -22.43 -7.86 -4.41
C SER A 262 -23.10 -8.19 -5.76
N GLN A 263 -22.31 -8.23 -6.84
CA GLN A 263 -22.74 -8.67 -8.19
C GLN A 263 -22.15 -10.05 -8.57
N GLY A 264 -21.74 -10.84 -7.57
CA GLY A 264 -21.02 -12.10 -7.74
C GLY A 264 -19.53 -11.90 -8.03
N VAL A 265 -18.80 -13.01 -8.20
CA VAL A 265 -17.38 -13.02 -8.53
C VAL A 265 -17.16 -13.76 -9.85
N ASP A 266 -16.14 -13.37 -10.60
CA ASP A 266 -15.73 -14.03 -11.85
C ASP A 266 -14.31 -14.60 -11.69
N GLU A 267 -14.20 -15.85 -11.22
CA GLU A 267 -12.93 -16.51 -10.99
C GLU A 267 -12.06 -16.66 -12.26
N SER A 268 -12.64 -16.51 -13.47
CA SER A 268 -11.86 -16.50 -14.71
C SER A 268 -10.93 -15.29 -14.84
N LYS A 269 -11.14 -14.26 -14.01
CA LYS A 269 -10.32 -13.05 -13.92
C LYS A 269 -9.12 -13.20 -12.98
N LEU A 270 -9.02 -14.33 -12.27
CA LEU A 270 -7.83 -14.63 -11.47
C LEU A 270 -6.70 -15.25 -12.35
N PRO A 271 -5.44 -14.86 -12.13
CA PRO A 271 -4.97 -13.93 -11.12
C PRO A 271 -5.28 -12.47 -11.46
N ALA A 272 -5.75 -11.71 -10.47
CA ALA A 272 -5.95 -10.27 -10.56
C ALA A 272 -4.81 -9.54 -9.85
N THR A 273 -4.30 -8.46 -10.43
CA THR A 273 -3.11 -7.76 -9.91
C THR A 273 -3.43 -6.29 -9.64
N TYR A 274 -3.17 -5.87 -8.41
CA TYR A 274 -3.14 -4.49 -7.97
C TYR A 274 -1.69 -4.01 -7.98
N GLU A 275 -1.36 -2.99 -8.79
CA GLU A 275 -0.01 -2.50 -8.99
C GLU A 275 0.19 -1.16 -8.28
N ILE A 276 1.25 -1.05 -7.49
CA ILE A 276 1.59 0.11 -6.68
C ILE A 276 3.00 0.57 -7.07
N ASP A 277 3.12 1.75 -7.67
CA ASP A 277 4.39 2.35 -8.08
C ASP A 277 5.13 2.94 -6.87
N TYR A 278 4.41 3.73 -6.07
CA TYR A 278 4.93 4.25 -4.82
C TYR A 278 3.82 4.55 -3.80
N VAL A 279 4.24 4.69 -2.54
CA VAL A 279 3.45 5.26 -1.45
C VAL A 279 4.26 6.35 -0.77
N ARG A 280 3.67 7.54 -0.58
CA ARG A 280 4.35 8.71 -0.02
C ARG A 280 3.52 9.41 1.03
N VAL A 281 4.17 9.93 2.06
CA VAL A 281 3.56 10.70 3.13
C VAL A 281 4.30 12.01 3.28
N TYR A 282 3.55 13.11 3.23
CA TYR A 282 4.07 14.46 3.39
C TYR A 282 3.42 15.12 4.61
N GLN A 283 4.22 15.90 5.35
CA GLN A 283 3.74 16.64 6.52
C GLN A 283 4.24 18.09 6.49
N LYS A 284 3.54 18.98 7.19
CA LYS A 284 3.94 20.39 7.42
C LYS A 284 4.83 20.51 8.64
#